data_5e057ee69197df07fd7e862c0f628d13
#
_entry.id   5e057ee69197df07fd7e862c0f628d13
#
_cell.length_a   1.000
_cell.length_b   1.000
_cell.length_c   1.000
_cell.angle_alpha   90.00
_cell.angle_beta   90.00
_cell.angle_gamma   90.00
#
_symmetry.space_group_name_H-M   'P 1'
#
loop_
_entity.id
_entity.type
_entity.pdbx_description
1 polymer ?
#
loop_
_entity_poly.entity_id
_entity_poly.type
_entity_poly.pdbx_seq_one_letter_code
_entity_poly.pdbx_strand_id
1 'polypeptide(L)'
;MNSQAAVESDVISSTAAQARTAGSDPSGDWLCYWCLQRVANDQDRFCYGGRDEFEFRNPERVQFEIITFARTLGCRDAGEPTLEFTWFPGHAWCYCLCGQCGQLLGWSYSGPNDFTGLIKARLVRAVQIRN
;
A
#
# COMPACT_ATOMS: atom_id res chain seq x y z
N MET A 1 -9.31 13.62 -3.27
CA MET A 1 -9.00 12.93 -3.16
C MET A 1 -9.22 12.30 -2.55
N ASN A 2 -9.09 12.45 -2.11
CA ASN A 2 -9.17 11.79 -1.65
C ASN A 2 -9.69 11.06 -1.35
N SER A 3 -9.66 10.77 -1.08
CA SER A 3 -10.02 10.03 -0.90
C SER A 3 -10.60 9.34 -1.10
N GLN A 4 -10.75 9.18 -1.33
CA GLN A 4 -11.14 8.51 -1.60
C GLN A 4 -10.98 7.60 -1.84
N ALA A 5 -10.66 7.67 -1.83
CA ALA A 5 -10.40 6.77 -2.19
C ALA A 5 -10.46 5.91 -1.49
N ALA A 6 -10.46 5.96 -1.04
CA ALA A 6 -10.39 5.04 -0.43
C ALA A 6 -11.46 4.50 -0.05
N VAL A 7 -11.79 4.69 0.07
CA VAL A 7 -12.47 4.05 0.37
C VAL A 7 -13.38 3.63 -0.31
N GLU A 8 -13.70 3.96 -0.87
CA GLU A 8 -14.39 3.48 -1.49
C GLU A 8 -14.21 2.45 -1.72
N SER A 9 -13.84 2.45 -1.52
CA SER A 9 -13.56 1.42 -1.78
C SER A 9 -13.72 0.62 -0.87
N ASP A 10 -13.99 0.86 -0.05
CA ASP A 10 -14.02 0.03 0.76
C ASP A 10 -15.15 -0.55 0.91
N VAL A 11 -15.97 -0.08 0.88
CA VAL A 11 -16.92 -0.61 0.97
C VAL A 11 -17.29 -1.37 0.04
N ILE A 12 -17.36 -0.98 -0.72
CA ILE A 12 -17.48 -1.74 -1.75
C ILE A 12 -16.76 -2.83 -1.49
N SER A 13 -16.08 -2.79 -0.50
CA SER A 13 -15.13 -3.70 -0.38
C SER A 13 -15.57 -5.07 -0.36
N SER A 14 -16.69 -5.43 0.13
CA SER A 14 -16.92 -6.84 0.12
C SER A 14 -17.23 -7.31 -1.25
N THR A 15 -17.99 -6.58 -2.01
CA THR A 15 -18.24 -7.02 -3.35
C THR A 15 -17.01 -7.00 -4.18
N ALA A 16 -16.22 -5.99 -3.99
CA ALA A 16 -15.02 -5.93 -4.76
C ALA A 16 -14.09 -7.04 -4.38
N ALA A 17 -14.10 -7.41 -3.15
CA ALA A 17 -13.26 -8.49 -2.72
C ALA A 17 -13.65 -9.78 -3.39
N GLN A 18 -14.91 -9.99 -3.60
CA GLN A 18 -15.28 -11.19 -4.26
C GLN A 18 -14.90 -11.19 -5.70
N ALA A 19 -15.07 -10.06 -6.37
CA ALA A 19 -14.65 -9.96 -7.73
C ALA A 19 -13.17 -10.21 -7.84
N ARG A 20 -12.42 -9.72 -6.88
CA ARG A 20 -11.02 -9.95 -6.92
C ARG A 20 -10.66 -11.35 -6.68
N THR A 21 -11.38 -11.97 -5.77
CA THR A 21 -11.06 -13.32 -5.43
C THR A 21 -11.08 -14.20 -6.64
N ALA A 22 -11.96 -13.92 -7.55
CA ALA A 22 -12.06 -14.74 -8.74
C ALA A 22 -10.77 -14.67 -9.55
N GLY A 23 -10.04 -13.61 -9.46
CA GLY A 23 -8.84 -13.47 -10.27
C GLY A 23 -7.56 -13.41 -9.51
N SER A 24 -7.56 -13.36 -8.18
CA SER A 24 -6.33 -13.19 -7.47
C SER A 24 -5.87 -14.47 -6.81
N ASP A 25 -4.58 -14.61 -6.73
CA ASP A 25 -3.93 -15.75 -6.10
C ASP A 25 -3.63 -15.40 -4.67
N PRO A 26 -4.26 -16.07 -3.69
CA PRO A 26 -4.02 -15.75 -2.29
C PRO A 26 -2.57 -15.89 -1.87
N SER A 27 -1.79 -16.71 -2.58
CA SER A 27 -0.39 -16.82 -2.21
C SER A 27 0.38 -15.54 -2.52
N GLY A 28 -0.18 -14.65 -3.31
CA GLY A 28 0.43 -13.36 -3.57
C GLY A 28 0.02 -12.28 -2.60
N ASP A 29 -0.72 -12.63 -1.55
CA ASP A 29 -1.15 -11.64 -0.57
C ASP A 29 -0.02 -11.20 0.32
N TRP A 30 -0.07 -9.92 0.67
CA TRP A 30 0.80 -9.34 1.68
C TRP A 30 -0.06 -8.95 2.87
N LEU A 31 0.41 -9.28 4.07
CA LEU A 31 -0.36 -9.08 5.30
C LEU A 31 0.34 -8.08 6.19
N CYS A 32 -0.45 -7.39 7.01
CA CYS A 32 0.11 -6.50 8.02
C CYS A 32 0.91 -7.34 9.02
N TYR A 33 2.13 -6.91 9.28
CA TYR A 33 3.00 -7.66 10.20
C TYR A 33 2.37 -7.82 11.59
N TRP A 34 1.62 -6.83 12.03
CA TRP A 34 1.10 -6.84 13.40
C TRP A 34 -0.22 -7.58 13.57
N CYS A 35 -1.14 -7.42 12.63
CA CYS A 35 -2.47 -8.02 12.83
C CYS A 35 -2.81 -9.05 11.77
N LEU A 36 -1.95 -9.22 10.78
CA LEU A 36 -2.10 -10.21 9.70
C LEU A 36 -3.31 -9.98 8.81
N GLN A 37 -3.89 -8.77 8.84
CA GLN A 37 -4.92 -8.45 7.89
C GLN A 37 -4.29 -8.35 6.50
N ARG A 38 -5.01 -8.84 5.49
CA ARG A 38 -4.54 -8.72 4.12
C ARG A 38 -4.57 -7.27 3.70
N VAL A 39 -3.45 -6.76 3.18
CA VAL A 39 -3.36 -5.36 2.81
C VAL A 39 -2.97 -5.14 1.36
N ALA A 40 -2.41 -6.12 0.68
CA ALA A 40 -2.03 -5.96 -0.73
C ALA A 40 -1.88 -7.32 -1.38
N ASN A 41 -1.82 -7.31 -2.70
CA ASN A 41 -1.62 -8.55 -3.46
C ASN A 41 -0.66 -8.27 -4.60
N ASP A 42 0.18 -9.25 -4.93
CA ASP A 42 1.17 -9.07 -6.00
C ASP A 42 0.54 -8.72 -7.33
N GLN A 43 -0.70 -9.10 -7.58
CA GLN A 43 -1.36 -8.77 -8.83
C GLN A 43 -1.62 -7.29 -8.96
N ASP A 44 -1.57 -6.55 -7.88
CA ASP A 44 -1.80 -5.12 -7.88
C ASP A 44 -0.50 -4.32 -7.83
N ARG A 45 0.64 -4.96 -8.10
CA ARG A 45 1.91 -4.24 -8.14
C ARG A 45 1.85 -3.12 -9.17
N PHE A 46 2.47 -2.01 -8.84
CA PHE A 46 2.52 -0.84 -9.73
C PHE A 46 3.96 -0.55 -10.08
N CYS A 47 4.26 -0.44 -11.37
CA CYS A 47 5.60 -0.10 -11.81
C CYS A 47 5.73 1.39 -12.03
N TYR A 48 6.71 1.98 -11.38
CA TYR A 48 7.05 3.38 -11.57
C TYR A 48 8.45 3.39 -12.17
N GLY A 49 8.57 3.90 -13.39
CA GLY A 49 9.87 3.86 -14.06
C GLY A 49 10.39 2.46 -14.27
N GLY A 50 9.48 1.50 -14.44
CA GLY A 50 9.89 0.13 -14.69
C GLY A 50 10.20 -0.68 -13.45
N ARG A 51 9.97 -0.14 -12.27
CA ARG A 51 10.29 -0.83 -11.03
C ARG A 51 9.12 -0.80 -10.08
N ASP A 52 8.99 -1.83 -9.26
CA ASP A 52 7.98 -1.87 -8.22
C ASP A 52 8.57 -2.13 -6.84
N GLU A 53 9.89 -2.06 -6.70
CA GLU A 53 10.55 -2.11 -5.40
C GLU A 53 11.63 -1.05 -5.38
N PHE A 54 11.73 -0.34 -4.27
CA PHE A 54 12.63 0.79 -4.15
C PHE A 54 13.28 0.83 -2.79
N GLU A 55 14.45 1.46 -2.71
CA GLU A 55 15.09 1.78 -1.45
C GLU A 55 15.21 3.29 -1.38
N PHE A 56 14.68 3.87 -0.30
CA PHE A 56 14.74 5.32 -0.11
C PHE A 56 15.16 5.63 1.31
N ARG A 57 15.67 6.84 1.50
CA ARG A 57 16.01 7.35 2.81
C ARG A 57 15.21 8.60 3.09
N ASN A 58 14.71 8.71 4.33
CA ASN A 58 13.98 9.91 4.72
C ASN A 58 15.00 10.98 5.18
N PRO A 59 14.54 12.19 5.51
CA PRO A 59 15.47 13.24 5.93
C PRO A 59 16.31 12.88 7.15
N GLU A 60 15.84 11.98 7.99
CA GLU A 60 16.61 11.53 9.13
C GLU A 60 17.54 10.38 8.78
N ARG A 61 17.65 10.05 7.49
CA ARG A 61 18.53 9.02 6.98
C ARG A 61 18.13 7.62 7.35
N VAL A 62 16.89 7.43 7.71
CA VAL A 62 16.36 6.07 7.91
C VAL A 62 16.04 5.50 6.54
N GLN A 63 16.52 4.30 6.29
CA GLN A 63 16.35 3.66 4.99
C GLN A 63 15.13 2.76 5.01
N PHE A 64 14.35 2.82 3.94
CA PHE A 64 13.15 2.01 3.80
C PHE A 64 13.19 1.27 2.49
N GLU A 65 12.78 0.00 2.51
CA GLU A 65 12.49 -0.75 1.30
C GLU A 65 10.99 -0.70 1.08
N ILE A 66 10.59 -0.30 -0.11
CA ILE A 66 9.17 -0.08 -0.41
C ILE A 66 8.76 -0.91 -1.60
N ILE A 67 7.55 -1.46 -1.51
CA ILE A 67 6.91 -2.12 -2.65
C ILE A 67 5.74 -1.25 -3.05
N THR A 68 5.59 -0.99 -4.36
CA THR A 68 4.52 -0.13 -4.83
C THR A 68 3.36 -0.95 -5.39
N PHE A 69 2.15 -0.51 -5.05
CA PHE A 69 0.92 -1.16 -5.46
C PHE A 69 -0.04 -0.13 -6.03
N ALA A 70 -0.71 -0.48 -7.13
CA ALA A 70 -1.71 0.41 -7.72
C ALA A 70 -2.89 0.57 -6.79
N ARG A 71 -3.15 -0.41 -5.95
CA ARG A 71 -4.18 -0.30 -4.92
C ARG A 71 -3.88 -1.25 -3.79
N THR A 72 -4.47 -0.97 -2.64
CA THR A 72 -4.28 -1.78 -1.45
C THR A 72 -5.63 -2.19 -0.91
N LEU A 73 -5.60 -3.13 0.04
CA LEU A 73 -6.79 -3.68 0.64
C LEU A 73 -6.71 -3.38 2.13
N GLY A 74 -7.83 -3.01 2.74
CA GLY A 74 -7.86 -2.85 4.17
C GLY A 74 -6.94 -1.79 4.75
N CYS A 75 -6.49 -0.85 3.92
CA CYS A 75 -5.66 0.26 4.38
C CYS A 75 -6.50 1.53 4.40
N ARG A 76 -6.03 2.51 5.13
CA ARG A 76 -6.68 3.82 5.09
C ARG A 76 -5.63 4.91 5.12
N ASP A 77 -5.95 6.02 4.46
CA ASP A 77 -5.05 7.16 4.40
C ASP A 77 -5.23 8.04 5.62
N ALA A 78 -4.16 8.70 6.01
CA ALA A 78 -4.20 9.63 7.15
C ALA A 78 -3.29 10.81 6.87
N GLY A 79 -3.72 11.99 7.27
CA GLY A 79 -2.94 13.19 7.13
C GLY A 79 -3.20 13.89 5.82
N GLU A 80 -2.71 15.12 5.73
CA GLU A 80 -2.88 15.93 4.53
C GLU A 80 -1.79 15.61 3.54
N PRO A 81 -2.14 15.39 2.28
CA PRO A 81 -1.09 15.13 1.29
C PRO A 81 -0.13 16.31 1.16
N THR A 82 1.13 16.02 0.99
CA THR A 82 2.16 17.04 0.88
C THR A 82 3.20 16.60 -0.14
N LEU A 83 3.80 17.57 -0.81
CA LEU A 83 4.89 17.28 -1.73
C LEU A 83 6.24 17.33 -1.02
N GLU A 84 6.26 17.72 0.25
CA GLU A 84 7.50 17.85 0.99
C GLU A 84 8.20 16.52 1.10
N PHE A 85 9.48 16.47 0.74
CA PHE A 85 10.32 15.28 0.85
C PHE A 85 9.77 14.08 0.06
N THR A 86 8.93 14.32 -0.94
CA THR A 86 8.38 13.18 -1.68
C THR A 86 9.48 12.43 -2.42
N TRP A 87 9.37 11.11 -2.44
CA TRP A 87 10.31 10.27 -3.15
C TRP A 87 9.94 10.09 -4.62
N PHE A 88 8.71 10.44 -4.98
CA PHE A 88 8.25 10.30 -6.36
C PHE A 88 7.88 11.67 -6.89
N PRO A 89 8.74 12.27 -7.71
CA PRO A 89 8.54 13.65 -8.14
C PRO A 89 7.14 13.91 -8.69
N GLY A 90 6.55 15.01 -8.29
CA GLY A 90 5.23 15.38 -8.74
C GLY A 90 4.09 14.69 -8.04
N HIS A 91 4.39 13.80 -7.09
CA HIS A 91 3.37 13.06 -6.35
C HIS A 91 3.36 13.51 -4.90
N ALA A 92 2.19 13.92 -4.40
CA ALA A 92 2.03 14.22 -2.99
C ALA A 92 1.83 12.92 -2.24
N TRP A 93 2.19 12.92 -0.96
CA TRP A 93 2.03 11.71 -0.16
C TRP A 93 1.33 12.01 1.16
N CYS A 94 0.61 11.02 1.64
CA CYS A 94 0.09 11.04 3.00
C CYS A 94 0.34 9.66 3.59
N TYR A 95 0.05 9.49 4.88
CA TYR A 95 0.31 8.22 5.53
C TYR A 95 -0.69 7.16 5.11
N CYS A 96 -0.24 5.92 5.04
CA CYS A 96 -1.09 4.79 4.76
C CYS A 96 -1.02 3.86 5.96
N LEU A 97 -2.16 3.67 6.62
CA LEU A 97 -2.24 2.89 7.85
C LEU A 97 -3.00 1.60 7.60
N CYS A 98 -2.68 0.57 8.39
CA CYS A 98 -3.52 -0.60 8.40
C CYS A 98 -4.89 -0.22 8.95
N GLY A 99 -5.94 -0.50 8.20
CA GLY A 99 -7.29 -0.11 8.61
C GLY A 99 -7.78 -0.91 9.80
N GLN A 100 -7.16 -2.04 10.10
CA GLN A 100 -7.59 -2.85 11.21
C GLN A 100 -6.85 -2.52 12.51
N CYS A 101 -5.53 -2.44 12.49
CA CYS A 101 -4.79 -2.22 13.73
C CYS A 101 -4.18 -0.82 13.84
N GLY A 102 -4.24 -0.02 12.78
CA GLY A 102 -3.78 1.36 12.86
C GLY A 102 -2.30 1.56 12.70
N GLN A 103 -1.51 0.51 12.50
CA GLN A 103 -0.08 0.66 12.33
C GLN A 103 0.25 1.34 11.01
N LEU A 104 1.28 2.16 11.01
CA LEU A 104 1.74 2.81 9.79
C LEU A 104 2.38 1.77 8.89
N LEU A 105 1.86 1.63 7.68
CA LEU A 105 2.40 0.66 6.73
C LEU A 105 3.18 1.30 5.60
N GLY A 106 2.98 2.58 5.35
CA GLY A 106 3.67 3.24 4.26
C GLY A 106 3.02 4.55 3.91
N TRP A 107 2.98 4.87 2.63
CA TRP A 107 2.51 6.16 2.15
C TRP A 107 1.67 6.00 0.91
N SER A 108 0.60 6.80 0.80
CA SER A 108 -0.23 6.85 -0.40
C SER A 108 0.19 8.04 -1.22
N TYR A 109 0.41 7.82 -2.51
CA TYR A 109 0.88 8.86 -3.43
C TYR A 109 -0.21 9.24 -4.41
N SER A 110 -0.33 10.54 -4.67
CA SER A 110 -1.31 11.04 -5.62
C SER A 110 -0.68 12.10 -6.50
N GLY A 111 -1.03 12.10 -7.77
CA GLY A 111 -0.47 13.04 -8.73
C GLY A 111 -0.74 12.52 -10.12
N PRO A 112 0.27 12.53 -10.99
CA PRO A 112 0.10 11.96 -12.32
C PRO A 112 -0.36 10.51 -12.24
N ASN A 113 0.04 9.81 -11.20
CA ASN A 113 -0.45 8.46 -10.91
C ASN A 113 -0.88 8.39 -9.47
N ASP A 114 -1.78 7.49 -9.16
CA ASP A 114 -2.16 7.22 -7.78
C ASP A 114 -1.72 5.82 -7.44
N PHE A 115 -0.91 5.69 -6.39
CA PHE A 115 -0.42 4.39 -5.98
C PHE A 115 0.02 4.47 -4.52
N THR A 116 0.36 3.33 -3.95
CA THR A 116 0.77 3.25 -2.55
C THR A 116 2.11 2.57 -2.46
N GLY A 117 3.00 3.10 -1.62
CA GLY A 117 4.27 2.45 -1.33
C GLY A 117 4.22 1.90 0.08
N LEU A 118 4.29 0.57 0.22
CA LEU A 118 4.25 -0.07 1.52
C LEU A 118 5.66 -0.49 1.93
N ILE A 119 5.96 -0.34 3.22
CA ILE A 119 7.26 -0.67 3.76
C ILE A 119 7.37 -2.18 3.89
N LYS A 120 8.31 -2.77 3.17
CA LYS A 120 8.42 -4.22 3.10
C LYS A 120 8.60 -4.85 4.47
N ALA A 121 9.36 -4.22 5.34
CA ALA A 121 9.61 -4.77 6.67
C ALA A 121 8.38 -4.78 7.57
N ARG A 122 7.32 -4.12 7.17
CA ARG A 122 6.09 -4.08 7.96
C ARG A 122 5.02 -4.99 7.38
N LEU A 123 5.42 -5.86 6.47
CA LEU A 123 4.52 -6.79 5.81
C LEU A 123 5.04 -8.21 5.96
N VAL A 124 4.12 -9.16 5.82
CA VAL A 124 4.46 -10.57 5.80
C VAL A 124 3.78 -11.18 4.59
N ARG A 125 4.48 -12.03 3.89
CA ARG A 125 3.84 -12.72 2.77
C ARG A 125 2.94 -13.83 3.31
N ALA A 126 1.76 -13.93 2.74
CA ALA A 126 0.82 -14.95 3.19
C ALA A 126 1.41 -16.34 3.04
N VAL A 127 2.20 -16.56 2.01
CA VAL A 127 2.76 -17.88 1.77
C VAL A 127 3.72 -18.29 2.90
N GLN A 128 4.35 -17.32 3.57
CA GLN A 128 5.25 -17.65 4.65
C GLN A 128 4.51 -18.11 5.89
N ILE A 129 3.32 -17.59 6.08
CA ILE A 129 2.52 -17.96 7.24
C ILE A 129 1.93 -19.33 7.07
N ARG A 130 1.65 -19.72 5.86
CA ARG A 130 0.97 -20.96 5.61
C ARG A 130 1.83 -22.18 5.88
N ASN A 131 3.07 -22.00 6.05
CA ASN A 131 3.88 -23.12 6.47
C ASN A 131 3.88 -23.26 7.94
#